data_fb793148d45aafee45eb36a4a1518721
#
_entry.id   fb793148d45aafee45eb36a4a1518721
#
_cell.length_a   1.000
_cell.length_b   1.000
_cell.length_c   1.000
_cell.angle_alpha   90.00
_cell.angle_beta   90.00
_cell.angle_gamma   90.00
#
_symmetry.space_group_name_H-M   'P 1'
#
loop_
_entity.id
_entity.type
_entity.pdbx_description
1 polymer ?
#
loop_
_entity_poly.entity_id
_entity_poly.type
_entity_poly.pdbx_seq_one_letter_code
_entity_poly.pdbx_strand_id
1 'polypeptide(L)' 'MKIKFFASLKDHFGEEMETDFNGFSTVNDLFNYLAKTKPAAEDLLKKCRFAVNLSFVKNDCSLVDISEVLVMPPSSGG' A
#
# COMPACT_ATOMS: atom_id res chain seq x y z
N MET A 1 -10.87 4.73 -3.15
CA MET A 1 -9.66 4.09 -3.71
C MET A 1 -9.55 2.67 -3.15
N LYS A 2 -9.29 1.72 -4.02
CA LYS A 2 -9.12 0.33 -3.63
C LYS A 2 -7.64 0.03 -3.41
N ILE A 3 -7.32 -0.67 -2.33
CA ILE A 3 -5.96 -1.09 -2.04
C ILE A 3 -5.95 -2.61 -1.98
N LYS A 4 -5.13 -3.23 -2.81
CA LYS A 4 -5.00 -4.68 -2.83
C LYS A 4 -3.69 -5.10 -2.18
N PHE A 5 -3.76 -6.15 -1.38
CA PHE A 5 -2.62 -6.66 -0.64
C PHE A 5 -2.26 -8.06 -1.12
N PHE A 6 -0.99 -8.38 -1.05
CA PHE A 6 -0.48 -9.66 -1.54
C PHE A 6 0.34 -10.36 -0.48
N ALA A 7 0.40 -11.69 -0.59
CA ALA A 7 1.22 -12.55 0.26
C ALA A 7 0.96 -12.29 1.74
N SER A 8 2.01 -12.12 2.53
CA SER A 8 1.89 -11.99 3.98
C SER A 8 1.13 -10.74 4.43
N LEU A 9 1.00 -9.73 3.57
CA LEU A 9 0.21 -8.55 3.92
C LEU A 9 -1.26 -8.89 4.10
N LYS A 10 -1.74 -9.94 3.47
CA LYS A 10 -3.14 -10.35 3.63
C LYS A 10 -3.45 -10.72 5.07
N ASP A 11 -2.48 -11.21 5.81
CA ASP A 11 -2.68 -11.57 7.20
C ASP A 11 -2.97 -10.37 8.08
N HIS A 12 -2.52 -9.19 7.65
CA HIS A 12 -2.72 -7.95 8.39
C HIS A 12 -3.93 -7.16 7.90
N PHE A 13 -4.16 -7.13 6.60
CA PHE A 13 -5.14 -6.21 6.01
C PHE A 13 -6.26 -6.90 5.22
N GLY A 14 -6.16 -8.21 5.00
CA GLY A 14 -7.09 -8.91 4.11
C GLY A 14 -6.66 -8.77 2.66
N GLU A 15 -7.49 -9.26 1.75
CA GLU A 15 -7.16 -9.22 0.33
C GLU A 15 -7.22 -7.82 -0.24
N GLU A 16 -8.18 -7.02 0.20
CA GLU A 16 -8.32 -5.66 -0.29
C GLU A 16 -9.02 -4.79 0.74
N MET A 17 -8.83 -3.50 0.58
CA MET A 17 -9.40 -2.51 1.47
C MET A 17 -9.91 -1.36 0.61
N GLU A 18 -11.07 -0.83 0.96
CA GLU A 18 -11.60 0.36 0.31
C GLU A 18 -11.42 1.53 1.26
N THR A 19 -10.94 2.65 0.76
CA THR A 19 -10.76 3.82 1.60
C THR A 19 -11.19 5.09 0.86
N ASP A 20 -11.73 6.02 1.63
CA ASP A 20 -12.02 7.35 1.10
C ASP A 20 -10.71 8.06 0.82
N PHE A 21 -10.67 8.74 -0.29
CA PHE A 21 -9.47 9.34 -0.79
C PHE A 21 -9.08 10.62 -0.08
N ASN A 22 -9.94 11.13 0.78
CA ASN A 22 -9.69 12.40 1.45
C ASN A 22 -8.54 12.28 2.43
N GLY A 23 -7.41 12.89 2.12
CA GLY A 23 -6.26 12.87 2.99
C GLY A 23 -5.02 12.21 2.43
N PHE A 24 -5.15 11.50 1.31
CA PHE A 24 -3.99 10.89 0.67
C PHE A 24 -3.62 11.65 -0.59
N SER A 25 -2.49 12.30 -0.58
CA SER A 25 -1.97 12.94 -1.77
C SER A 25 -0.91 12.09 -2.46
N THR A 26 -0.16 11.32 -1.67
CA THR A 26 0.96 10.54 -2.20
C THR A 26 0.96 9.13 -1.64
N VAL A 27 1.79 8.29 -2.24
CA VAL A 27 2.02 6.92 -1.73
C VAL A 27 2.51 6.97 -0.28
N ASN A 28 3.34 7.96 0.07
CA ASN A 28 3.82 8.07 1.44
C ASN A 28 2.67 8.31 2.43
N ASP A 29 1.67 9.08 2.05
CA ASP A 29 0.49 9.29 2.89
C ASP A 29 -0.24 7.97 3.11
N LEU A 30 -0.37 7.18 2.06
CA LEU A 30 -1.00 5.87 2.18
C LEU A 30 -0.18 4.94 3.07
N PHE A 31 1.14 4.93 2.89
CA PHE A 31 2.03 4.15 3.74
C PHE A 31 1.81 4.49 5.22
N ASN A 32 1.81 5.77 5.54
CA ASN A 32 1.62 6.22 6.92
C ASN A 32 0.27 5.79 7.47
N TYR A 33 -0.77 5.86 6.65
CA TYR A 33 -2.11 5.43 7.05
C TYR A 33 -2.12 3.93 7.38
N LEU A 34 -1.51 3.12 6.53
CA LEU A 34 -1.48 1.67 6.74
C LEU A 34 -0.66 1.30 7.98
N ALA A 35 0.47 1.96 8.17
CA ALA A 35 1.32 1.70 9.33
C ALA A 35 0.61 2.08 10.63
N LYS A 36 -0.18 3.14 10.59
CA LYS A 36 -0.95 3.59 11.75
C LYS A 36 -2.12 2.65 12.03
N THR A 37 -2.73 2.13 10.97
CA THR A 37 -3.86 1.20 11.10
C THR A 37 -3.41 -0.14 11.68
N LYS A 38 -2.26 -0.63 11.27
CA LYS A 38 -1.69 -1.90 11.75
C LYS A 38 -0.22 -1.70 12.09
N PRO A 39 0.08 -1.20 13.29
CA PRO A 39 1.48 -0.98 13.66
C PRO A 39 2.35 -2.23 13.60
N ALA A 40 1.76 -3.40 13.82
CA ALA A 40 2.50 -4.67 13.74
C ALA A 40 3.02 -4.95 12.33
N ALA A 41 2.42 -4.34 11.32
CA ALA A 41 2.83 -4.53 9.94
C ALA A 41 3.82 -3.47 9.45
N GLU A 42 4.16 -2.51 10.29
CA GLU A 42 4.98 -1.38 9.84
C GLU A 42 6.33 -1.81 9.24
N ASP A 43 7.02 -2.72 9.91
CA ASP A 43 8.33 -3.17 9.41
C ASP A 43 8.21 -3.87 8.06
N LEU A 44 7.14 -4.64 7.88
CA LEU A 44 6.88 -5.28 6.59
C LEU A 44 6.54 -4.25 5.53
N LEU A 45 5.73 -3.26 5.89
CA LEU A 45 5.34 -2.21 4.96
C LEU A 45 6.54 -1.42 4.44
N LYS A 46 7.55 -1.20 5.28
CA LYS A 46 8.76 -0.50 4.88
C LYS A 46 9.51 -1.21 3.77
N LYS A 47 9.32 -2.51 3.64
CA LYS A 47 9.98 -3.32 2.62
C LYS A 47 9.10 -3.55 1.40
N CYS A 48 7.85 -3.11 1.46
CA CYS A 48 6.91 -3.34 0.37
C CYS A 48 7.12 -2.36 -0.78
N ARG A 49 6.61 -2.76 -1.93
CA ARG A 49 6.54 -1.91 -3.09
C ARG A 49 5.09 -1.56 -3.37
N PHE A 50 4.89 -0.36 -3.84
CA PHE A 50 3.56 0.10 -4.24
C PHE A 50 3.52 0.18 -5.76
N ALA A 51 2.42 -0.27 -6.35
CA ALA A 51 2.24 -0.24 -7.79
C ALA A 51 0.94 0.48 -8.14
N VAL A 52 1.00 1.30 -9.16
CA VAL A 52 -0.13 2.06 -9.68
C VAL A 52 -0.11 1.89 -11.19
N ASN A 53 -1.26 1.55 -11.77
CA ASN A 53 -1.38 1.36 -13.22
C ASN A 53 -0.32 0.39 -13.76
N LEU A 54 -0.14 -0.73 -13.04
CA LEU A 54 0.77 -1.81 -13.43
C LEU A 54 2.25 -1.42 -13.40
N SER A 55 2.60 -0.34 -12.72
CA SER A 55 3.99 0.09 -12.61
C SER A 55 4.33 0.34 -11.15
N PHE A 56 5.51 -0.08 -10.72
CA PHE A 56 5.98 0.26 -9.39
C PHE A 56 6.27 1.75 -9.32
N VAL A 57 5.93 2.35 -8.21
CA VAL A 57 6.09 3.79 -8.01
C VAL A 57 6.82 4.08 -6.72
N LYS A 58 7.34 5.31 -6.62
CA LYS A 58 8.05 5.74 -5.43
C LYS A 58 7.07 6.38 -4.44
N ASN A 59 7.54 6.61 -3.23
CA ASN A 59 6.72 7.16 -2.16
C ASN A 59 6.19 8.57 -2.44
N ASP A 60 6.83 9.32 -3.30
CA ASP A 60 6.39 10.66 -3.65
C ASP A 60 5.39 10.68 -4.81
N CYS A 61 5.04 9.52 -5.35
CA CYS A 61 4.07 9.43 -6.43
C CYS A 61 2.71 9.92 -5.97
N SER A 62 2.09 10.78 -6.79
CA SER A 62 0.76 11.29 -6.51
C SER A 62 -0.28 10.19 -6.66
N LEU A 63 -1.24 10.17 -5.74
CA LEU A 63 -2.37 9.26 -5.80
C LEU A 63 -3.66 9.96 -6.22
N VAL A 64 -3.56 11.21 -6.65
CA VAL A 64 -4.72 11.95 -7.14
C VAL A 64 -5.27 11.26 -8.37
N ASP A 65 -6.58 11.00 -8.38
CA ASP A 65 -7.29 10.32 -9.47
C ASP A 65 -6.88 8.86 -9.69
N ILE A 66 -6.21 8.26 -8.71
CA ILE A 66 -5.87 6.85 -8.76
C ILE A 66 -6.99 6.04 -8.09
N SER A 67 -7.50 5.05 -8.79
CA SER A 67 -8.59 4.23 -8.28
C SER A 67 -8.13 2.98 -7.54
N GLU A 68 -6.92 2.51 -7.81
CA GLU A 68 -6.43 1.27 -7.23
C GLU A 68 -4.93 1.32 -7.02
N VAL A 69 -4.49 0.83 -5.87
CA VAL A 69 -3.07 0.70 -5.54
C VAL A 69 -2.82 -0.74 -5.11
N LEU A 70 -1.74 -1.32 -5.60
CA LEU A 70 -1.30 -2.64 -5.19
C LEU A 70 -0.14 -2.50 -4.21
N VAL A 71 -0.18 -3.25 -3.13
CA VAL A 71 0.90 -3.25 -2.14
C VAL A 71 1.49 -4.65 -2.10
N MET A 72 2.75 -4.77 -2.48
CA MET A 72 3.41 -6.05 -2.62
C MET A 72 4.60 -6.15 -1.69
N PRO A 73 4.68 -7.19 -0.87
CA PRO A 73 5.87 -7.40 -0.05
C PRO A 73 7.05 -7.79 -0.94
N PRO A 74 8.27 -7.72 -0.42
CA PRO A 74 9.43 -8.13 -1.18
C PRO A 74 9.36 -9.62 -1.48
N SER A 75 10.03 -10.03 -2.55
CA SER A 75 10.07 -11.44 -2.90
C SER A 75 10.74 -12.22 -1.78
N SER A 76 10.02 -13.18 -1.23
CA SER A 76 10.55 -13.96 -0.12
C SER A 76 11.57 -15.01 -0.57
N GLY A 77 11.54 -15.33 -1.83
CA GLY A 77 12.51 -16.29 -2.35
C GLY A 77 13.85 -15.64 -2.61
N GLY A 78 13.75 -14.38 -2.55
CA GLY A 78 15.01 -13.59 -2.72
C GLY A 78 15.30 -13.32 -1.83
#